data_ae23209abc68d53f28896b2428415aa4
#
_entry.id   ae23209abc68d53f28896b2428415aa4
#
_cell.length_a   1.000
_cell.length_b   1.000
_cell.length_c   1.000
_cell.angle_alpha   90.00
_cell.angle_beta   90.00
_cell.angle_gamma   90.00
#
_symmetry.space_group_name_H-M   'P 1'
#
loop_
_entity.id
_entity.type
_entity.pdbx_description
1 polymer ?
#
loop_
_entity_poly.entity_id
_entity_poly.type
_entity_poly.pdbx_seq_one_letter_code
_entity_poly.pdbx_strand_id
1 'polypeptide(L)'
;GKSNISFTVPSGDLQSTLKLIQPALDTLPVERVTHRDDVSKISVVGMGMAVQSGVSNRMFRCLADQHVNIFMISTSQIKISALVAREQAELAIHTVHTKFELKQASRPNSQAESPAITPIADSAEAANRLHDMEELSITDIGLDESQASLSIKGIPDTPGVAATIFDATAAAGIIVDMIIQSYLDQDNIASISLTVPRRDVEKTVTVLQQLAGDFQGEQEIVSNPAIAIVSVSGIGMRSHTGVALRMFKALSDAKINIEMMNTSEMRVSIVVDSEHAQQAELVLTQVFADVHH
;
A
#
# COMPACT_ATOMS: atom_id res chain seq x y z
N GLY A 1 -0.23 -15.02 16.98
CA GLY A 1 -0.92 -14.77 15.71
C GLY A 1 0.03 -14.99 14.54
N LYS A 2 -0.50 -15.23 13.34
CA LYS A 2 0.29 -15.31 12.11
C LYS A 2 0.26 -13.95 11.43
N SER A 3 1.43 -13.49 10.94
CA SER A 3 1.56 -12.24 10.19
C SER A 3 2.01 -12.55 8.77
N ASN A 4 1.62 -11.71 7.82
CA ASN A 4 2.05 -11.78 6.44
C ASN A 4 2.77 -10.47 6.06
N ILE A 5 3.95 -10.57 5.48
CA ILE A 5 4.69 -9.43 4.94
C ILE A 5 4.80 -9.62 3.43
N SER A 6 4.20 -8.70 2.69
CA SER A 6 4.24 -8.68 1.23
C SER A 6 4.83 -7.36 0.74
N PHE A 7 5.73 -7.43 -0.23
CA PHE A 7 6.34 -6.24 -0.82
C PHE A 7 6.67 -6.47 -2.29
N THR A 8 6.89 -5.40 -3.01
CA THR A 8 7.27 -5.43 -4.43
C THR A 8 8.71 -4.98 -4.60
N VAL A 9 9.42 -5.64 -5.51
CA VAL A 9 10.76 -5.26 -5.96
C VAL A 9 10.78 -5.14 -7.48
N PRO A 10 11.71 -4.40 -8.08
CA PRO A 10 11.93 -4.47 -9.51
C PRO A 10 12.17 -5.91 -9.95
N SER A 11 11.65 -6.30 -11.12
CA SER A 11 11.76 -7.70 -11.59
C SER A 11 13.21 -8.18 -11.72
N GLY A 12 14.14 -7.28 -12.06
CA GLY A 12 15.58 -7.58 -12.13
C GLY A 12 16.22 -7.89 -10.77
N ASP A 13 15.61 -7.44 -9.68
CA ASP A 13 16.15 -7.61 -8.31
C ASP A 13 15.56 -8.82 -7.58
N LEU A 14 14.63 -9.56 -8.20
CA LEU A 14 13.96 -10.68 -7.54
C LEU A 14 14.96 -11.72 -7.01
N GLN A 15 15.90 -12.18 -7.86
CA GLN A 15 16.83 -13.23 -7.47
C GLN A 15 17.82 -12.77 -6.40
N SER A 16 18.27 -11.53 -6.45
CA SER A 16 19.13 -10.95 -5.42
C SER A 16 18.38 -10.79 -4.10
N THR A 17 17.12 -10.35 -4.16
CA THR A 17 16.25 -10.23 -2.98
C THR A 17 16.02 -11.58 -2.31
N LEU A 18 15.67 -12.62 -3.07
CA LEU A 18 15.48 -13.98 -2.53
C LEU A 18 16.74 -14.50 -1.83
N LYS A 19 17.93 -14.24 -2.38
CA LYS A 19 19.19 -14.60 -1.73
C LYS A 19 19.45 -13.81 -0.45
N LEU A 20 19.14 -12.52 -0.44
CA LEU A 20 19.35 -11.64 0.71
C LEU A 20 18.45 -11.96 1.90
N ILE A 21 17.21 -12.40 1.65
CA ILE A 21 16.29 -12.76 2.73
C ILE A 21 16.54 -14.15 3.33
N GLN A 22 17.24 -15.04 2.61
CA GLN A 22 17.46 -16.42 3.05
C GLN A 22 18.01 -16.53 4.48
N PRO A 23 19.06 -15.79 4.90
CA PRO A 23 19.57 -15.89 6.28
C PRO A 23 18.54 -15.47 7.34
N ALA A 24 17.63 -14.52 7.01
CA ALA A 24 16.55 -14.15 7.91
C ALA A 24 15.49 -15.25 8.01
N LEU A 25 15.19 -15.93 6.89
CA LEU A 25 14.26 -17.05 6.87
C LEU A 25 14.75 -18.25 7.69
N ASP A 26 16.06 -18.46 7.73
CA ASP A 26 16.67 -19.56 8.50
C ASP A 26 16.59 -19.31 10.03
N THR A 27 16.38 -18.07 10.46
CA THR A 27 16.35 -17.68 11.88
C THR A 27 14.95 -17.35 12.40
N LEU A 28 14.03 -16.98 11.52
CA LEU A 28 12.66 -16.63 11.87
C LEU A 28 11.71 -17.82 11.65
N PRO A 29 10.64 -17.96 12.46
CA PRO A 29 9.63 -19.00 12.27
C PRO A 29 8.73 -18.68 11.06
N VAL A 30 9.32 -18.66 9.87
CA VAL A 30 8.61 -18.41 8.61
C VAL A 30 8.03 -19.72 8.09
N GLU A 31 6.73 -19.79 7.92
CA GLU A 31 6.08 -21.00 7.40
C GLU A 31 6.31 -21.16 5.89
N ARG A 32 6.30 -20.04 5.15
CA ARG A 32 6.38 -20.08 3.69
C ARG A 32 6.84 -18.74 3.10
N VAL A 33 7.57 -18.84 2.00
CA VAL A 33 7.89 -17.71 1.11
C VAL A 33 7.34 -18.01 -0.28
N THR A 34 6.60 -17.06 -0.84
CA THR A 34 6.11 -17.13 -2.21
C THR A 34 6.54 -15.88 -2.97
N HIS A 35 6.66 -16.00 -4.26
CA HIS A 35 6.96 -14.87 -5.15
C HIS A 35 6.25 -15.03 -6.49
N ARG A 36 6.04 -13.90 -7.15
CA ARG A 36 5.51 -13.82 -8.51
C ARG A 36 6.36 -12.84 -9.32
N ASP A 37 6.69 -13.19 -10.53
CA ASP A 37 7.42 -12.36 -11.49
C ASP A 37 6.57 -11.98 -12.72
N ASP A 38 5.34 -12.48 -12.77
CA ASP A 38 4.36 -12.29 -13.84
C ASP A 38 3.36 -11.16 -13.55
N VAL A 39 3.75 -10.18 -12.73
CA VAL A 39 2.87 -9.09 -12.29
C VAL A 39 3.29 -7.73 -12.82
N SER A 40 2.34 -6.81 -12.86
CA SER A 40 2.52 -5.39 -13.14
C SER A 40 1.78 -4.56 -12.10
N LYS A 41 2.39 -3.44 -11.67
CA LYS A 41 1.78 -2.49 -10.76
C LYS A 41 1.18 -1.33 -11.56
N ILE A 42 -0.13 -1.16 -11.47
CA ILE A 42 -0.85 0.00 -12.00
C ILE A 42 -1.20 0.94 -10.86
N SER A 43 -1.22 2.24 -11.12
CA SER A 43 -1.49 3.25 -10.09
C SER A 43 -2.31 4.40 -10.63
N VAL A 44 -3.25 4.86 -9.82
CA VAL A 44 -3.95 6.14 -10.00
C VAL A 44 -3.33 7.12 -9.01
N VAL A 45 -2.92 8.29 -9.50
CA VAL A 45 -2.32 9.35 -8.69
C VAL A 45 -3.17 10.60 -8.82
N GLY A 46 -3.50 11.22 -7.69
CA GLY A 46 -4.31 12.44 -7.67
C GLY A 46 -4.35 13.10 -6.30
N MET A 47 -4.60 14.40 -6.28
CA MET A 47 -4.79 15.15 -5.04
C MET A 47 -6.15 14.86 -4.42
N GLY A 48 -6.21 14.79 -3.07
CA GLY A 48 -7.46 14.63 -2.33
C GLY A 48 -8.07 13.23 -2.37
N MET A 49 -7.33 12.21 -2.78
CA MET A 49 -7.84 10.84 -2.88
C MET A 49 -8.26 10.26 -1.52
N ALA A 50 -7.56 10.64 -0.45
CA ALA A 50 -7.87 10.18 0.91
C ALA A 50 -9.18 10.75 1.49
N VAL A 51 -9.64 11.89 0.97
CA VAL A 51 -10.86 12.57 1.47
C VAL A 51 -12.07 12.39 0.55
N GLN A 52 -11.89 11.81 -0.63
CA GLN A 52 -12.96 11.52 -1.57
C GLN A 52 -13.35 10.04 -1.47
N SER A 53 -14.51 9.77 -0.90
CA SER A 53 -15.09 8.42 -0.96
C SER A 53 -15.31 7.99 -2.41
N GLY A 54 -15.05 6.73 -2.71
CA GLY A 54 -15.37 6.13 -4.00
C GLY A 54 -14.28 6.17 -5.07
N VAL A 55 -13.10 6.78 -4.83
CA VAL A 55 -11.99 6.73 -5.80
C VAL A 55 -11.46 5.29 -5.92
N SER A 56 -11.23 4.63 -4.79
CA SER A 56 -10.81 3.22 -4.73
C SER A 56 -11.86 2.33 -5.40
N ASN A 57 -13.13 2.54 -5.07
CA ASN A 57 -14.24 1.85 -5.67
C ASN A 57 -14.25 1.98 -7.21
N ARG A 58 -14.12 3.19 -7.75
CA ARG A 58 -14.08 3.41 -9.21
C ARG A 58 -12.97 2.61 -9.89
N MET A 59 -11.78 2.58 -9.28
CA MET A 59 -10.65 1.80 -9.80
C MET A 59 -10.93 0.30 -9.75
N PHE A 60 -11.36 -0.21 -8.61
CA PHE A 60 -11.56 -1.66 -8.46
C PHE A 60 -12.75 -2.16 -9.27
N ARG A 61 -13.83 -1.39 -9.35
CA ARG A 61 -15.00 -1.75 -10.15
C ARG A 61 -14.66 -1.82 -11.65
N CYS A 62 -13.95 -0.84 -12.20
CA CYS A 62 -13.61 -0.89 -13.61
C CYS A 62 -12.67 -2.04 -13.97
N LEU A 63 -11.78 -2.46 -13.07
CA LEU A 63 -10.95 -3.63 -13.23
C LEU A 63 -11.79 -4.93 -13.16
N ALA A 64 -12.71 -4.99 -12.21
CA ALA A 64 -13.63 -6.13 -12.05
C ALA A 64 -14.52 -6.32 -13.29
N ASP A 65 -15.07 -5.23 -13.85
CA ASP A 65 -15.91 -5.25 -15.06
C ASP A 65 -15.17 -5.81 -16.29
N GLN A 66 -13.84 -5.77 -16.28
CA GLN A 66 -12.97 -6.37 -17.30
C GLN A 66 -12.36 -7.71 -16.85
N HIS A 67 -12.84 -8.31 -15.78
CA HIS A 67 -12.32 -9.56 -15.22
C HIS A 67 -10.82 -9.51 -14.89
N VAL A 68 -10.28 -8.34 -14.55
CA VAL A 68 -8.89 -8.18 -14.10
C VAL A 68 -8.82 -8.46 -12.60
N ASN A 69 -8.07 -9.49 -12.21
CA ASN A 69 -7.86 -9.80 -10.80
C ASN A 69 -6.79 -8.89 -10.19
N ILE A 70 -6.96 -8.58 -8.90
CA ILE A 70 -6.05 -7.74 -8.12
C ILE A 70 -5.37 -8.63 -7.07
N PHE A 71 -4.06 -8.81 -7.19
CA PHE A 71 -3.28 -9.63 -6.25
C PHE A 71 -2.84 -8.88 -5.00
N MET A 72 -2.67 -7.57 -5.10
CA MET A 72 -2.26 -6.72 -3.99
C MET A 72 -2.81 -5.31 -4.19
N ILE A 73 -3.26 -4.71 -3.10
CA ILE A 73 -3.66 -3.30 -3.04
C ILE A 73 -2.73 -2.57 -2.08
N SER A 74 -2.33 -1.37 -2.46
CA SER A 74 -1.64 -0.42 -1.60
C SER A 74 -2.21 0.98 -1.86
N THR A 75 -2.55 1.69 -0.79
CA THR A 75 -3.12 3.03 -0.87
C THR A 75 -2.25 4.03 -0.15
N SER A 76 -2.27 5.28 -0.59
CA SER A 76 -1.69 6.41 0.11
C SER A 76 -2.59 7.64 -0.08
N GLN A 77 -2.24 8.75 0.55
CA GLN A 77 -3.03 10.00 0.46
C GLN A 77 -3.25 10.51 -0.97
N ILE A 78 -2.33 10.20 -1.87
CA ILE A 78 -2.35 10.70 -3.25
C ILE A 78 -2.34 9.59 -4.29
N LYS A 79 -2.35 8.30 -3.88
CA LYS A 79 -2.13 7.20 -4.80
C LYS A 79 -2.82 5.92 -4.35
N ILE A 80 -3.46 5.24 -5.29
CA ILE A 80 -3.96 3.88 -5.16
C ILE A 80 -3.24 3.03 -6.17
N SER A 81 -2.66 1.92 -5.72
CA SER A 81 -1.95 0.97 -6.57
C SER A 81 -2.59 -0.41 -6.48
N ALA A 82 -2.65 -1.08 -7.60
CA ALA A 82 -3.07 -2.48 -7.70
C ALA A 82 -2.01 -3.29 -8.45
N LEU A 83 -1.71 -4.48 -7.95
CA LEU A 83 -0.94 -5.49 -8.67
C LEU A 83 -1.89 -6.37 -9.47
N VAL A 84 -1.63 -6.48 -10.77
CA VAL A 84 -2.43 -7.27 -11.71
C VAL A 84 -1.51 -8.22 -12.50
N ALA A 85 -2.08 -9.23 -13.16
CA ALA A 85 -1.30 -10.07 -14.07
C ALA A 85 -0.66 -9.21 -15.17
N ARG A 86 0.59 -9.50 -15.50
CA ARG A 86 1.36 -8.74 -16.49
C ARG A 86 0.68 -8.73 -17.86
N GLU A 87 0.09 -9.86 -18.25
CA GLU A 87 -0.63 -10.00 -19.51
C GLU A 87 -1.90 -9.12 -19.58
N GLN A 88 -2.47 -8.76 -18.43
CA GLN A 88 -3.65 -7.90 -18.33
C GLN A 88 -3.29 -6.41 -18.09
N ALA A 89 -2.01 -6.06 -17.96
CA ALA A 89 -1.60 -4.71 -17.56
C ALA A 89 -2.04 -3.62 -18.55
N GLU A 90 -1.97 -3.88 -19.85
CA GLU A 90 -2.38 -2.92 -20.88
C GLU A 90 -3.90 -2.69 -20.82
N LEU A 91 -4.68 -3.77 -20.72
CA LEU A 91 -6.13 -3.68 -20.53
C LEU A 91 -6.48 -2.90 -19.28
N ALA A 92 -5.81 -3.21 -18.16
CA ALA A 92 -6.03 -2.56 -16.88
C ALA A 92 -5.74 -1.05 -16.94
N ILE A 93 -4.60 -0.64 -17.52
CA ILE A 93 -4.25 0.77 -17.69
C ILE A 93 -5.29 1.49 -18.56
N HIS A 94 -5.64 0.92 -19.71
CA HIS A 94 -6.62 1.53 -20.62
C HIS A 94 -7.98 1.71 -19.96
N THR A 95 -8.43 0.68 -19.23
CA THR A 95 -9.71 0.68 -18.52
C THR A 95 -9.75 1.75 -17.42
N VAL A 96 -8.70 1.81 -16.60
CA VAL A 96 -8.60 2.81 -15.52
C VAL A 96 -8.50 4.22 -16.11
N HIS A 97 -7.68 4.42 -17.14
CA HIS A 97 -7.53 5.71 -17.81
C HIS A 97 -8.88 6.22 -18.36
N THR A 98 -9.65 5.36 -19.01
CA THR A 98 -10.97 5.68 -19.54
C THR A 98 -11.96 6.02 -18.41
N LYS A 99 -11.97 5.19 -17.34
CA LYS A 99 -12.90 5.38 -16.22
C LYS A 99 -12.68 6.67 -15.45
N PHE A 100 -11.42 7.11 -15.36
CA PHE A 100 -11.05 8.35 -14.69
C PHE A 100 -11.08 9.56 -15.63
N GLU A 101 -11.53 9.38 -16.88
CA GLU A 101 -11.62 10.45 -17.89
C GLU A 101 -10.30 11.23 -18.04
N LEU A 102 -9.20 10.52 -17.87
CA LEU A 102 -7.89 11.11 -18.05
C LEU A 102 -7.72 11.40 -19.53
N LYS A 103 -8.25 12.55 -19.97
CA LYS A 103 -8.02 13.05 -21.33
C LYS A 103 -6.53 12.99 -21.54
N GLN A 104 -6.10 12.49 -22.71
CA GLN A 104 -4.74 12.66 -23.14
C GLN A 104 -4.38 14.10 -22.87
N ALA A 105 -3.56 14.36 -21.86
CA ALA A 105 -2.98 15.66 -21.66
C ALA A 105 -2.38 15.95 -23.02
N SER A 106 -2.93 16.92 -23.72
CA SER A 106 -2.37 17.39 -24.98
C SER A 106 -0.92 17.62 -24.64
N ARG A 107 -0.01 16.78 -25.18
CA ARG A 107 1.40 17.06 -25.05
C ARG A 107 1.52 18.51 -25.42
N PRO A 108 2.00 19.41 -24.54
CA PRO A 108 2.21 20.79 -24.96
C PRO A 108 3.04 20.65 -26.22
N ASN A 109 2.58 21.28 -27.29
CA ASN A 109 3.16 21.20 -28.61
C ASN A 109 4.58 21.74 -28.51
N SER A 110 5.50 20.91 -28.05
CA SER A 110 6.91 21.22 -27.95
C SER A 110 7.52 21.01 -29.34
N GLN A 111 7.19 21.93 -30.23
CA GLN A 111 8.11 22.39 -31.24
C GLN A 111 9.15 23.32 -30.57
N ALA A 112 9.65 22.94 -29.43
CA ALA A 112 10.93 23.37 -28.93
C ALA A 112 11.90 22.25 -29.33
N GLU A 113 12.74 22.55 -30.29
CA GLU A 113 13.89 21.74 -30.70
C GLU A 113 14.57 21.23 -29.43
N SER A 114 14.43 19.94 -29.16
CA SER A 114 15.23 19.29 -28.12
C SER A 114 16.68 19.43 -28.51
N PRO A 115 17.54 20.04 -27.68
CA PRO A 115 18.97 19.98 -27.95
C PRO A 115 19.33 18.48 -28.03
N ALA A 116 20.06 18.11 -29.08
CA ALA A 116 20.53 16.75 -29.29
C ALA A 116 21.26 16.28 -28.03
N ILE A 117 20.62 15.43 -27.25
CA ILE A 117 21.25 14.78 -26.10
C ILE A 117 22.19 13.74 -26.71
N THR A 118 23.47 14.06 -26.68
CA THR A 118 24.54 13.09 -26.93
C THR A 118 24.33 11.91 -25.98
N PRO A 119 24.33 10.65 -26.40
CA PRO A 119 24.20 9.53 -25.50
C PRO A 119 25.39 9.54 -24.54
N ILE A 120 25.17 9.92 -23.31
CA ILE A 120 26.15 9.70 -22.24
C ILE A 120 26.08 8.21 -21.96
N ALA A 121 27.15 7.51 -22.33
CA ALA A 121 27.37 6.12 -21.94
C ALA A 121 27.57 6.13 -20.41
N ASP A 122 26.51 5.99 -19.64
CA ASP A 122 26.38 5.72 -18.20
C ASP A 122 25.11 6.36 -17.63
N SER A 123 23.99 6.20 -18.38
CA SER A 123 22.69 6.71 -17.92
C SER A 123 22.22 6.06 -16.60
N ALA A 124 22.64 4.83 -16.31
CA ALA A 124 22.34 4.14 -15.07
C ALA A 124 23.11 4.74 -13.88
N GLU A 125 24.38 5.08 -14.09
CA GLU A 125 25.22 5.68 -13.03
C GLU A 125 24.86 7.14 -12.77
N ALA A 126 24.49 7.90 -13.81
CA ALA A 126 23.97 9.25 -13.69
C ALA A 126 22.57 9.27 -13.02
N ALA A 127 21.69 8.32 -13.33
CA ALA A 127 20.40 8.15 -12.67
C ALA A 127 20.56 7.75 -11.19
N ASN A 128 21.53 6.88 -10.88
CA ASN A 128 21.85 6.54 -9.49
C ASN A 128 22.44 7.74 -8.73
N ARG A 129 23.32 8.54 -9.34
CA ARG A 129 23.86 9.75 -8.72
C ARG A 129 22.82 10.82 -8.49
N LEU A 130 21.84 10.98 -9.38
CA LEU A 130 20.69 11.89 -9.17
C LEU A 130 19.77 11.35 -8.07
N HIS A 131 19.67 10.03 -7.91
CA HIS A 131 18.90 9.38 -6.85
C HIS A 131 19.55 9.57 -5.47
N ASP A 132 20.89 9.55 -5.41
CA ASP A 132 21.68 9.79 -4.18
C ASP A 132 21.78 11.28 -3.82
N MET A 133 21.29 12.20 -4.66
CA MET A 133 21.35 13.64 -4.43
C MET A 133 20.10 14.23 -3.76
N GLU A 134 19.00 13.48 -3.64
CA GLU A 134 17.87 13.90 -2.81
C GLU A 134 18.23 13.68 -1.34
N GLU A 135 18.57 14.74 -0.64
CA GLU A 135 18.82 14.70 0.80
C GLU A 135 17.54 14.28 1.53
N LEU A 136 17.65 13.29 2.41
CA LEU A 136 16.51 12.88 3.22
C LEU A 136 16.13 14.00 4.18
N SER A 137 14.92 14.49 4.06
CA SER A 137 14.35 15.48 4.98
C SER A 137 13.03 14.98 5.51
N ILE A 138 12.95 14.73 6.81
CA ILE A 138 11.70 14.40 7.48
C ILE A 138 10.98 15.70 7.81
N THR A 139 9.79 15.87 7.28
CA THR A 139 8.98 17.08 7.43
C THR A 139 7.91 16.97 8.50
N ASP A 140 7.48 15.73 8.84
CA ASP A 140 6.42 15.54 9.80
C ASP A 140 6.45 14.12 10.37
N ILE A 141 6.18 14.02 11.67
CA ILE A 141 5.88 12.76 12.37
C ILE A 141 4.54 12.95 13.06
N GLY A 142 3.51 12.33 12.49
CA GLY A 142 2.11 12.50 12.91
C GLY A 142 1.56 11.29 13.61
N LEU A 143 0.66 11.53 14.58
CA LEU A 143 -0.11 10.53 15.31
C LEU A 143 -1.60 10.74 15.04
N ASP A 144 -2.29 9.68 14.59
CA ASP A 144 -3.75 9.66 14.45
C ASP A 144 -4.35 8.52 15.27
N GLU A 145 -5.10 8.89 16.30
CA GLU A 145 -5.81 7.97 17.20
C GLU A 145 -7.31 7.88 16.86
N SER A 146 -7.76 8.49 15.78
CA SER A 146 -9.17 8.54 15.39
C SER A 146 -9.64 7.33 14.58
N GLN A 147 -8.72 6.47 14.18
CA GLN A 147 -8.97 5.32 13.32
C GLN A 147 -9.18 4.02 14.09
N ALA A 148 -9.77 3.06 13.41
CA ALA A 148 -9.87 1.66 13.80
C ALA A 148 -9.47 0.75 12.65
N SER A 149 -8.93 -0.42 12.93
CA SER A 149 -8.63 -1.43 11.92
C SER A 149 -9.75 -2.47 11.81
N LEU A 150 -10.01 -2.91 10.58
CA LEU A 150 -10.89 -4.03 10.29
C LEU A 150 -10.21 -4.95 9.28
N SER A 151 -10.44 -6.26 9.44
CA SER A 151 -9.98 -7.26 8.48
C SER A 151 -11.12 -8.21 8.15
N ILE A 152 -11.31 -8.47 6.86
CA ILE A 152 -12.13 -9.59 6.38
C ILE A 152 -11.19 -10.64 5.78
N LYS A 153 -11.20 -11.83 6.35
CA LYS A 153 -10.35 -12.97 5.98
C LYS A 153 -11.18 -14.06 5.35
N GLY A 154 -10.55 -14.93 4.58
CA GLY A 154 -11.25 -16.06 3.96
C GLY A 154 -12.08 -15.67 2.74
N ILE A 155 -11.83 -14.53 2.12
CA ILE A 155 -12.55 -14.10 0.92
C ILE A 155 -11.93 -14.73 -0.33
N PRO A 156 -12.75 -15.06 -1.36
CA PRO A 156 -12.23 -15.56 -2.63
C PRO A 156 -11.27 -14.55 -3.30
N ASP A 157 -10.13 -15.02 -3.81
CA ASP A 157 -9.23 -14.20 -4.62
C ASP A 157 -9.66 -14.26 -6.09
N THR A 158 -10.76 -13.60 -6.38
CA THR A 158 -11.36 -13.54 -7.73
C THR A 158 -11.71 -12.10 -8.12
N PRO A 159 -11.72 -11.81 -9.43
CA PRO A 159 -12.13 -10.49 -9.90
C PRO A 159 -13.50 -10.08 -9.37
N GLY A 160 -13.59 -8.87 -8.83
CA GLY A 160 -14.84 -8.29 -8.34
C GLY A 160 -15.02 -8.34 -6.83
N VAL A 161 -14.36 -9.22 -6.08
CA VAL A 161 -14.52 -9.32 -4.62
C VAL A 161 -14.10 -8.01 -3.94
N ALA A 162 -12.92 -7.50 -4.22
CA ALA A 162 -12.48 -6.20 -3.70
C ALA A 162 -13.46 -5.07 -4.11
N ALA A 163 -13.87 -5.04 -5.39
CA ALA A 163 -14.83 -4.03 -5.86
C ALA A 163 -16.15 -4.09 -5.07
N THR A 164 -16.68 -5.28 -4.81
CA THR A 164 -17.92 -5.45 -4.03
C THR A 164 -17.80 -4.92 -2.61
N ILE A 165 -16.68 -5.19 -1.94
CA ILE A 165 -16.41 -4.69 -0.58
C ILE A 165 -16.36 -3.16 -0.59
N PHE A 166 -15.62 -2.56 -1.53
CA PHE A 166 -15.48 -1.10 -1.59
C PHE A 166 -16.71 -0.38 -2.14
N ASP A 167 -17.52 -1.01 -2.99
CA ASP A 167 -18.83 -0.50 -3.39
C ASP A 167 -19.77 -0.37 -2.18
N ALA A 168 -19.83 -1.41 -1.37
CA ALA A 168 -20.71 -1.43 -0.20
C ALA A 168 -20.26 -0.44 0.88
N THR A 169 -18.96 -0.33 1.14
CA THR A 169 -18.42 0.66 2.08
C THR A 169 -18.66 2.09 1.59
N ALA A 170 -18.47 2.35 0.29
CA ALA A 170 -18.73 3.65 -0.31
C ALA A 170 -20.23 4.01 -0.29
N ALA A 171 -21.12 3.06 -0.63
CA ALA A 171 -22.57 3.24 -0.57
C ALA A 171 -23.05 3.54 0.86
N ALA A 172 -22.37 2.97 1.86
CA ALA A 172 -22.60 3.29 3.26
C ALA A 172 -21.97 4.62 3.70
N GLY A 173 -21.27 5.34 2.83
CA GLY A 173 -20.59 6.60 3.16
C GLY A 173 -19.42 6.44 4.11
N ILE A 174 -18.79 5.25 4.14
CA ILE A 174 -17.61 4.95 4.96
C ILE A 174 -16.37 5.40 4.19
N ILE A 175 -15.54 6.20 4.84
CA ILE A 175 -14.23 6.60 4.31
C ILE A 175 -13.21 5.57 4.77
N VAL A 176 -12.52 4.95 3.82
CA VAL A 176 -11.43 4.00 4.08
C VAL A 176 -10.12 4.71 3.81
N ASP A 177 -9.19 4.68 4.77
CA ASP A 177 -7.87 5.33 4.62
C ASP A 177 -6.80 4.36 4.15
N MET A 178 -6.34 3.43 4.98
CA MET A 178 -5.40 2.39 4.58
C MET A 178 -6.14 1.17 4.05
N ILE A 179 -5.62 0.60 2.97
CA ILE A 179 -6.13 -0.66 2.40
C ILE A 179 -4.92 -1.56 2.14
N ILE A 180 -4.96 -2.76 2.70
CA ILE A 180 -3.96 -3.80 2.47
C ILE A 180 -4.70 -5.07 2.08
N GLN A 181 -4.38 -5.59 0.91
CA GLN A 181 -4.83 -6.93 0.48
C GLN A 181 -3.65 -7.90 0.60
N SER A 182 -3.88 -9.02 1.27
CA SER A 182 -2.94 -10.12 1.39
C SER A 182 -3.49 -11.34 0.68
N TYR A 183 -2.66 -11.97 -0.11
CA TYR A 183 -2.96 -13.18 -0.87
C TYR A 183 -2.42 -14.41 -0.15
N LEU A 184 -3.23 -15.48 -0.06
CA LEU A 184 -2.85 -16.77 0.47
C LEU A 184 -2.84 -17.80 -0.67
N ASP A 185 -1.67 -18.13 -1.15
CA ASP A 185 -1.38 -18.83 -2.42
C ASP A 185 -1.98 -20.24 -2.60
N GLN A 186 -2.52 -20.89 -1.59
CA GLN A 186 -2.91 -22.31 -1.72
C GLN A 186 -4.38 -22.55 -2.06
N ASP A 187 -5.30 -21.61 -1.75
CA ASP A 187 -6.73 -21.87 -1.84
C ASP A 187 -7.52 -20.80 -2.63
N ASN A 188 -6.83 -19.94 -3.39
CA ASN A 188 -7.44 -18.75 -3.99
C ASN A 188 -8.20 -17.92 -2.94
N ILE A 189 -7.60 -17.80 -1.76
CA ILE A 189 -8.16 -17.06 -0.63
C ILE A 189 -7.31 -15.83 -0.36
N ALA A 190 -7.99 -14.72 -0.15
CA ALA A 190 -7.38 -13.46 0.23
C ALA A 190 -7.91 -12.96 1.58
N SER A 191 -7.24 -11.95 2.09
CA SER A 191 -7.76 -11.11 3.16
C SER A 191 -7.59 -9.64 2.79
N ILE A 192 -8.56 -8.82 3.18
CA ILE A 192 -8.48 -7.36 3.06
C ILE A 192 -8.53 -6.77 4.45
N SER A 193 -7.51 -5.99 4.77
CA SER A 193 -7.46 -5.18 5.98
C SER A 193 -7.58 -3.71 5.60
N LEU A 194 -8.34 -2.96 6.37
CA LEU A 194 -8.60 -1.55 6.12
C LEU A 194 -8.69 -0.77 7.43
N THR A 195 -8.45 0.53 7.36
CA THR A 195 -8.72 1.44 8.47
C THR A 195 -9.87 2.37 8.12
N VAL A 196 -10.70 2.63 9.13
CA VAL A 196 -11.86 3.53 9.04
C VAL A 196 -11.91 4.42 10.27
N PRO A 197 -12.60 5.57 10.23
CA PRO A 197 -12.88 6.33 11.42
C PRO A 197 -13.52 5.47 12.51
N ARG A 198 -13.03 5.56 13.74
CA ARG A 198 -13.49 4.74 14.88
C ARG A 198 -15.02 4.78 15.07
N ARG A 199 -15.65 5.92 14.78
CA ARG A 199 -17.11 6.08 14.80
C ARG A 199 -17.86 5.22 13.79
N ASP A 200 -17.21 4.77 12.73
CA ASP A 200 -17.82 4.02 11.63
C ASP A 200 -17.60 2.50 11.74
N VAL A 201 -16.93 2.02 12.82
CA VAL A 201 -16.59 0.59 13.01
C VAL A 201 -17.82 -0.30 12.98
N GLU A 202 -18.83 -0.03 13.83
CA GLU A 202 -20.03 -0.87 13.93
C GLU A 202 -20.77 -0.93 12.59
N LYS A 203 -20.87 0.21 11.92
CA LYS A 203 -21.47 0.30 10.59
C LYS A 203 -20.69 -0.53 9.57
N THR A 204 -19.35 -0.44 9.61
CA THR A 204 -18.47 -1.18 8.71
C THR A 204 -18.58 -2.68 8.95
N VAL A 205 -18.56 -3.12 10.21
CA VAL A 205 -18.75 -4.52 10.58
C VAL A 205 -20.09 -5.04 10.03
N THR A 206 -21.17 -4.29 10.20
CA THR A 206 -22.49 -4.67 9.68
C THR A 206 -22.47 -4.83 8.15
N VAL A 207 -21.86 -3.90 7.43
CA VAL A 207 -21.74 -3.96 5.97
C VAL A 207 -20.93 -5.20 5.54
N LEU A 208 -19.79 -5.44 6.19
CA LEU A 208 -18.94 -6.58 5.86
C LEU A 208 -19.60 -7.93 6.21
N GLN A 209 -20.36 -8.01 7.30
CA GLN A 209 -21.13 -9.21 7.66
C GLN A 209 -22.22 -9.54 6.65
N GLN A 210 -22.90 -8.53 6.13
CA GLN A 210 -23.90 -8.74 5.06
C GLN A 210 -23.25 -9.28 3.80
N LEU A 211 -22.08 -8.76 3.41
CA LEU A 211 -21.34 -9.23 2.24
C LEU A 211 -20.73 -10.62 2.44
N ALA A 212 -20.27 -10.92 3.65
CA ALA A 212 -19.69 -12.23 3.96
C ALA A 212 -20.64 -13.38 3.63
N GLY A 213 -21.96 -13.17 3.77
CA GLY A 213 -22.97 -14.15 3.41
C GLY A 213 -23.06 -14.44 1.90
N ASP A 214 -22.55 -13.54 1.06
CA ASP A 214 -22.57 -13.69 -0.41
C ASP A 214 -21.31 -14.37 -0.95
N PHE A 215 -20.25 -14.48 -0.15
CA PHE A 215 -18.99 -15.12 -0.54
C PHE A 215 -19.01 -16.61 -0.21
N GLN A 216 -18.35 -17.41 -1.03
CA GLN A 216 -18.16 -18.83 -0.75
C GLN A 216 -17.11 -19.03 0.36
N GLY A 217 -17.34 -20.00 1.22
CA GLY A 217 -16.44 -20.34 2.33
C GLY A 217 -16.80 -19.64 3.64
N GLU A 218 -15.97 -19.84 4.65
CA GLU A 218 -16.10 -19.16 5.95
C GLU A 218 -15.26 -17.91 5.99
N GLN A 219 -15.90 -16.77 6.24
CA GLN A 219 -15.23 -15.48 6.40
C GLN A 219 -15.15 -15.12 7.88
N GLU A 220 -13.99 -14.60 8.28
CA GLU A 220 -13.76 -14.03 9.60
C GLU A 220 -13.65 -12.51 9.48
N ILE A 221 -14.50 -11.78 10.21
CA ILE A 221 -14.40 -10.32 10.33
C ILE A 221 -13.85 -10.00 11.70
N VAL A 222 -12.68 -9.35 11.70
CA VAL A 222 -12.00 -8.91 12.93
C VAL A 222 -11.97 -7.39 12.93
N SER A 223 -12.32 -6.76 14.02
CA SER A 223 -12.19 -5.31 14.21
C SER A 223 -11.37 -5.00 15.46
N ASN A 224 -10.50 -3.99 15.37
CA ASN A 224 -9.75 -3.48 16.49
C ASN A 224 -9.93 -1.94 16.55
N PRO A 225 -10.74 -1.42 17.49
CA PRO A 225 -10.90 0.02 17.67
C PRO A 225 -9.76 0.65 18.48
N ALA A 226 -8.91 -0.16 19.12
CA ALA A 226 -7.81 0.28 19.97
C ALA A 226 -6.48 0.37 19.19
N ILE A 227 -6.49 1.08 18.07
CA ILE A 227 -5.28 1.32 17.26
C ILE A 227 -4.93 2.81 17.23
N ALA A 228 -3.66 3.06 16.86
CA ALA A 228 -3.18 4.35 16.42
C ALA A 228 -2.35 4.23 15.16
N ILE A 229 -2.39 5.23 14.30
CA ILE A 229 -1.55 5.32 13.10
C ILE A 229 -0.45 6.33 13.37
N VAL A 230 0.81 5.86 13.30
CA VAL A 230 1.97 6.76 13.38
C VAL A 230 2.60 6.83 11.99
N SER A 231 2.85 8.05 11.53
CA SER A 231 3.34 8.31 10.17
C SER A 231 4.61 9.15 10.21
N VAL A 232 5.58 8.77 9.40
CA VAL A 232 6.78 9.57 9.11
C VAL A 232 6.66 10.06 7.68
N SER A 233 6.69 11.36 7.47
CA SER A 233 6.57 12.01 6.16
C SER A 233 7.82 12.82 5.83
N GLY A 234 8.20 12.86 4.56
CA GLY A 234 9.39 13.60 4.15
C GLY A 234 9.68 13.50 2.66
N ILE A 235 10.70 14.22 2.25
CA ILE A 235 11.28 14.21 0.90
C ILE A 235 12.42 13.19 0.87
N GLY A 236 12.65 12.53 -0.27
CA GLY A 236 13.70 11.52 -0.40
C GLY A 236 13.39 10.17 0.24
N MET A 237 12.19 9.97 0.80
CA MET A 237 11.80 8.74 1.49
C MET A 237 11.97 7.48 0.64
N ARG A 238 11.73 7.57 -0.67
CA ARG A 238 11.82 6.46 -1.61
C ARG A 238 13.25 6.08 -1.94
N SER A 239 14.13 7.06 -2.08
CA SER A 239 15.56 6.87 -2.42
C SER A 239 16.39 6.41 -1.23
N HIS A 240 15.92 6.65 0.00
CA HIS A 240 16.61 6.27 1.23
C HIS A 240 16.01 5.00 1.84
N THR A 241 16.54 3.85 1.44
CA THR A 241 16.09 2.51 1.92
C THR A 241 16.20 2.35 3.44
N GLY A 242 16.96 3.20 4.11
CA GLY A 242 17.16 3.18 5.56
C GLY A 242 16.00 3.69 6.39
N VAL A 243 15.04 4.46 5.83
CA VAL A 243 13.95 5.05 6.62
C VAL A 243 13.08 3.99 7.28
N ALA A 244 12.53 3.06 6.50
CA ALA A 244 11.72 1.97 7.05
C ALA A 244 12.53 1.10 8.03
N LEU A 245 13.79 0.82 7.73
CA LEU A 245 14.68 0.06 8.63
C LEU A 245 14.90 0.78 9.96
N ARG A 246 15.15 2.11 9.94
CA ARG A 246 15.28 2.92 11.17
C ARG A 246 14.00 2.87 12.00
N MET A 247 12.83 3.02 11.36
CA MET A 247 11.53 2.91 12.01
C MET A 247 11.35 1.54 12.67
N PHE A 248 11.52 0.47 11.91
CA PHE A 248 11.29 -0.90 12.41
C PHE A 248 12.25 -1.25 13.54
N LYS A 249 13.52 -0.88 13.42
CA LYS A 249 14.50 -1.11 14.49
C LYS A 249 14.12 -0.38 15.77
N ALA A 250 13.79 0.90 15.68
CA ALA A 250 13.42 1.71 16.83
C ALA A 250 12.17 1.18 17.54
N LEU A 251 11.13 0.77 16.79
CA LEU A 251 9.92 0.18 17.35
C LEU A 251 10.19 -1.20 17.96
N SER A 252 11.00 -2.01 17.31
CA SER A 252 11.42 -3.33 17.82
C SER A 252 12.19 -3.20 19.13
N ASP A 253 13.15 -2.28 19.21
CA ASP A 253 13.94 -2.02 20.42
C ASP A 253 13.02 -1.52 21.56
N ALA A 254 11.98 -0.77 21.24
CA ALA A 254 10.93 -0.33 22.18
C ALA A 254 9.86 -1.40 22.46
N LYS A 255 9.94 -2.59 21.84
CA LYS A 255 8.98 -3.71 21.95
C LYS A 255 7.55 -3.33 21.50
N ILE A 256 7.44 -2.43 20.56
CA ILE A 256 6.17 -2.01 19.96
C ILE A 256 5.91 -2.85 18.71
N ASN A 257 4.79 -3.57 18.72
CA ASN A 257 4.37 -4.38 17.58
C ASN A 257 3.72 -3.52 16.50
N ILE A 258 3.97 -3.86 15.24
CA ILE A 258 3.32 -3.24 14.08
C ILE A 258 2.23 -4.19 13.58
N GLU A 259 0.97 -3.74 13.59
CA GLU A 259 -0.18 -4.53 13.09
C GLU A 259 -0.32 -4.43 11.57
N MET A 260 -0.17 -3.22 11.04
CA MET A 260 -0.26 -2.92 9.61
C MET A 260 0.79 -1.88 9.25
N MET A 261 1.21 -1.88 7.99
CA MET A 261 2.10 -0.84 7.47
C MET A 261 1.74 -0.50 6.03
N ASN A 262 1.98 0.74 5.68
CA ASN A 262 1.84 1.24 4.33
C ASN A 262 2.99 2.19 3.99
N THR A 263 3.49 2.08 2.77
CA THR A 263 4.61 2.92 2.30
C THR A 263 4.22 3.63 1.01
N SER A 264 4.62 4.88 0.90
CA SER A 264 4.49 5.69 -0.31
C SER A 264 5.81 6.41 -0.62
N GLU A 265 5.82 7.22 -1.66
CA GLU A 265 6.98 8.02 -2.06
C GLU A 265 7.39 9.03 -0.98
N MET A 266 6.44 9.52 -0.18
CA MET A 266 6.64 10.64 0.76
C MET A 266 6.27 10.28 2.20
N ARG A 267 5.78 9.06 2.47
CA ARG A 267 5.28 8.70 3.80
C ARG A 267 5.40 7.20 4.05
N VAL A 268 5.78 6.85 5.26
CA VAL A 268 5.61 5.51 5.83
C VAL A 268 4.66 5.61 7.00
N SER A 269 3.55 4.88 6.96
CA SER A 269 2.56 4.81 8.03
C SER A 269 2.53 3.40 8.61
N ILE A 270 2.45 3.32 9.94
CA ILE A 270 2.33 2.08 10.71
C ILE A 270 1.11 2.17 11.61
N VAL A 271 0.48 1.03 11.80
CA VAL A 271 -0.59 0.85 12.80
C VAL A 271 -0.01 0.11 13.99
N VAL A 272 -0.20 0.68 15.16
CA VAL A 272 0.19 0.10 16.45
C VAL A 272 -1.01 0.05 17.38
N ASP A 273 -0.91 -0.72 18.48
CA ASP A 273 -1.90 -0.64 19.55
C ASP A 273 -1.94 0.76 20.15
N SER A 274 -3.14 1.25 20.47
CA SER A 274 -3.34 2.61 21.00
C SER A 274 -2.62 2.84 22.33
N GLU A 275 -2.39 1.80 23.13
CA GLU A 275 -1.62 1.92 24.39
C GLU A 275 -0.15 2.29 24.16
N HIS A 276 0.38 2.01 22.96
CA HIS A 276 1.75 2.32 22.56
C HIS A 276 1.88 3.55 21.66
N ALA A 277 0.78 4.23 21.36
CA ALA A 277 0.70 5.33 20.40
C ALA A 277 1.73 6.44 20.67
N GLN A 278 1.69 7.02 21.86
CA GLN A 278 2.57 8.11 22.26
C GLN A 278 4.03 7.67 22.38
N GLN A 279 4.28 6.43 22.84
CA GLN A 279 5.63 5.88 22.88
C GLN A 279 6.20 5.69 21.46
N ALA A 280 5.40 5.20 20.51
CA ALA A 280 5.81 5.03 19.13
C ALA A 280 6.16 6.37 18.48
N GLU A 281 5.33 7.39 18.65
CA GLU A 281 5.58 8.75 18.16
C GLU A 281 6.88 9.32 18.73
N LEU A 282 7.08 9.22 20.04
CA LEU A 282 8.29 9.70 20.71
C LEU A 282 9.56 9.02 20.21
N VAL A 283 9.53 7.69 20.11
CA VAL A 283 10.66 6.89 19.63
C VAL A 283 11.02 7.25 18.19
N LEU A 284 10.03 7.42 17.31
CA LEU A 284 10.27 7.81 15.92
C LEU A 284 10.78 9.25 15.82
N THR A 285 10.27 10.18 16.61
CA THR A 285 10.77 11.57 16.68
C THR A 285 12.24 11.59 17.10
N GLN A 286 12.62 10.79 18.07
CA GLN A 286 14.03 10.70 18.50
C GLN A 286 14.95 10.10 17.43
N VAL A 287 14.48 9.05 16.74
CA VAL A 287 15.27 8.37 15.69
C VAL A 287 15.52 9.25 14.48
N PHE A 288 14.61 10.16 14.16
CA PHE A 288 14.75 11.07 13.02
C PHE A 288 15.14 12.49 13.37
N ALA A 289 15.53 12.76 14.62
CA ALA A 289 15.91 14.10 15.07
C ALA A 289 17.10 14.70 14.29
N ASP A 290 17.93 13.87 13.69
CA ASP A 290 19.09 14.27 12.88
C ASP A 290 18.73 14.75 11.46
N VAL A 291 17.54 14.42 10.96
CA VAL A 291 17.03 14.71 9.60
C VAL A 291 15.63 15.35 9.60
N HIS A 292 15.15 15.75 10.77
CA HIS A 292 13.88 16.44 10.94
C HIS A 292 14.09 17.96 10.85
N HIS A 293 13.40 18.61 9.90
CA HIS A 293 13.51 20.04 9.63
C HIS A 293 12.15 20.73 9.67
#